data_cb695dce5892722a8a566ceb58635dec
#
_entry.id   cb695dce5892722a8a566ceb58635dec
#
_cell.length_a   1.000
_cell.length_b   1.000
_cell.length_c   1.000
_cell.angle_alpha   90.00
_cell.angle_beta   90.00
_cell.angle_gamma   90.00
#
_symmetry.space_group_name_H-M   'P 1'
#
loop_
_entity.id
_entity.type
_entity.pdbx_description
1 polymer ?
#
loop_
_entity_poly.entity_id
_entity_poly.type
_entity_poly.pdbx_seq_one_letter_code
_entity_poly.pdbx_strand_id
1 'polypeptide(L)'
;GLAVVIALTTTALGTLLPILKERNLMDTPIGNAVLSYGTWGELCPVIAMALLLSTRTTIQSMIILVMFALIAVAVAFLSSRLKNWDRISTAVQEGAETTQQTVVRATVLLMVTLTALSAVFNLDIVLGAFAAGFILRYIIPQGSKSLETKLDGLAFGFFIPLFFIVSGSNIDIHAVGDRPLLLVFFIVLLLLIRALPVFIALSTGKHKHDLSRSARITVALYCTTALPIIVAVTMVAQQSGAMSNEVASVLVCAGAVTVFLMPALASITIRISDT
;
A
#
# COMPACT_ATOMS: atom_id res chain seq x y z
N GLY A 1 0.56 11.64 18.64
CA GLY A 1 0.85 10.27 19.05
C GLY A 1 0.30 9.19 18.10
N LEU A 2 -1.03 9.04 18.03
CA LEU A 2 -1.68 7.94 17.33
C LEU A 2 -1.35 7.86 15.83
N ALA A 3 -1.36 8.98 15.13
CA ALA A 3 -1.04 9.06 13.71
C ALA A 3 0.40 8.59 13.42
N VAL A 4 1.36 8.95 14.29
CA VAL A 4 2.76 8.48 14.17
C VAL A 4 2.82 6.96 14.33
N VAL A 5 2.09 6.38 15.29
CA VAL A 5 2.05 4.93 15.50
C VAL A 5 1.49 4.23 14.26
N ILE A 6 0.38 4.72 13.69
CA ILE A 6 -0.20 4.16 12.47
C ILE A 6 0.83 4.23 11.33
N ALA A 7 1.47 5.39 11.12
CA ALA A 7 2.48 5.57 10.08
C ALA A 7 3.66 4.60 10.23
N LEU A 8 4.13 4.35 11.46
CA LEU A 8 5.26 3.45 11.73
C LEU A 8 4.94 1.96 11.54
N THR A 9 3.66 1.57 11.51
CA THR A 9 3.25 0.17 11.28
C THR A 9 3.01 -0.18 9.83
N THR A 10 3.23 0.77 8.90
CA THR A 10 2.89 0.61 7.49
C THR A 10 3.95 -0.15 6.68
N THR A 11 3.50 -0.79 5.61
CA THR A 11 4.33 -1.30 4.51
C THR A 11 3.68 -0.88 3.21
N ALA A 12 4.44 -0.50 2.19
CA ALA A 12 3.91 -0.07 0.90
C ALA A 12 4.28 -1.08 -0.20
N LEU A 13 3.35 -1.95 -0.54
CA LEU A 13 3.52 -2.93 -1.62
C LEU A 13 3.68 -2.25 -2.98
N GLY A 14 3.04 -1.11 -3.21
CA GLY A 14 3.15 -0.37 -4.46
C GLY A 14 4.58 0.01 -4.84
N THR A 15 5.46 0.24 -3.85
CA THR A 15 6.90 0.48 -4.09
C THR A 15 7.72 -0.81 -4.12
N LEU A 16 7.27 -1.86 -3.42
CA LEU A 16 7.99 -3.13 -3.35
C LEU A 16 7.77 -4.02 -4.56
N LEU A 17 6.58 -4.03 -5.14
CA LEU A 17 6.24 -4.88 -6.28
C LEU A 17 7.21 -4.73 -7.47
N PRO A 18 7.56 -3.51 -7.95
CA PRO A 18 8.55 -3.34 -9.00
C PRO A 18 9.90 -3.93 -8.61
N ILE A 19 10.36 -3.66 -7.38
CA ILE A 19 11.65 -4.13 -6.88
C ILE A 19 11.70 -5.67 -6.86
N LEU A 20 10.63 -6.32 -6.39
CA LEU A 20 10.52 -7.77 -6.38
C LEU A 20 10.45 -8.35 -7.80
N LYS A 21 9.74 -7.70 -8.73
CA LYS A 21 9.68 -8.09 -10.15
C LYS A 21 11.06 -7.99 -10.82
N GLU A 22 11.75 -6.85 -10.69
CA GLU A 22 13.08 -6.64 -11.27
C GLU A 22 14.14 -7.62 -10.74
N ARG A 23 13.99 -8.05 -9.48
CA ARG A 23 14.90 -9.01 -8.84
C ARG A 23 14.49 -10.47 -9.02
N ASN A 24 13.42 -10.76 -9.78
CA ASN A 24 12.86 -12.09 -9.97
C ASN A 24 12.51 -12.81 -8.66
N LEU A 25 12.06 -12.07 -7.64
CA LEU A 25 11.72 -12.60 -6.33
C LEU A 25 10.23 -12.93 -6.17
N MET A 26 9.37 -12.56 -7.12
CA MET A 26 7.91 -12.69 -7.00
C MET A 26 7.44 -14.11 -6.69
N ASP A 27 7.98 -15.11 -7.40
CA ASP A 27 7.59 -16.51 -7.26
C ASP A 27 8.46 -17.29 -6.26
N THR A 28 9.26 -16.59 -5.46
CA THR A 28 10.12 -17.19 -4.44
C THR A 28 9.45 -17.20 -3.06
N PRO A 29 9.91 -18.02 -2.11
CA PRO A 29 9.45 -17.98 -0.73
C PRO A 29 9.63 -16.59 -0.07
N ILE A 30 10.68 -15.85 -0.44
CA ILE A 30 10.92 -14.46 0.00
C ILE A 30 9.80 -13.54 -0.52
N GLY A 31 9.52 -13.59 -1.82
CA GLY A 31 8.48 -12.76 -2.43
C GLY A 31 7.10 -13.05 -1.84
N ASN A 32 6.73 -14.32 -1.72
CA ASN A 32 5.47 -14.73 -1.11
C ASN A 32 5.32 -14.24 0.34
N ALA A 33 6.40 -14.31 1.14
CA ALA A 33 6.40 -13.77 2.49
C ALA A 33 6.25 -12.25 2.50
N VAL A 34 7.00 -11.51 1.65
CA VAL A 34 6.89 -10.04 1.53
C VAL A 34 5.47 -9.64 1.14
N LEU A 35 4.86 -10.32 0.16
CA LEU A 35 3.49 -10.05 -0.26
C LEU A 35 2.49 -10.28 0.87
N SER A 36 2.61 -11.41 1.58
CA SER A 36 1.70 -11.74 2.69
C SER A 36 1.78 -10.74 3.83
N TYR A 37 2.98 -10.47 4.35
CA TYR A 37 3.18 -9.51 5.45
C TYR A 37 2.95 -8.06 5.00
N GLY A 38 3.30 -7.74 3.76
CA GLY A 38 3.08 -6.44 3.16
C GLY A 38 1.60 -6.11 3.00
N THR A 39 0.78 -7.06 2.54
CA THR A 39 -0.67 -6.86 2.39
C THR A 39 -1.32 -6.49 3.73
N TRP A 40 -1.00 -7.20 4.81
CA TRP A 40 -1.50 -6.83 6.15
C TRP A 40 -0.92 -5.50 6.64
N GLY A 41 0.37 -5.25 6.34
CA GLY A 41 1.04 -3.99 6.68
C GLY A 41 0.57 -2.79 5.88
N GLU A 42 -0.17 -2.97 4.80
CA GLU A 42 -0.83 -1.92 4.03
C GLU A 42 -2.30 -1.76 4.44
N LEU A 43 -3.03 -2.87 4.50
CA LEU A 43 -4.46 -2.87 4.78
C LEU A 43 -4.80 -2.40 6.20
N CYS A 44 -4.13 -2.94 7.23
CA CYS A 44 -4.45 -2.60 8.61
C CYS A 44 -4.23 -1.12 8.94
N PRO A 45 -3.13 -0.46 8.55
CA PRO A 45 -2.95 0.98 8.76
C PRO A 45 -3.97 1.84 8.02
N VAL A 46 -4.39 1.46 6.80
CA VAL A 46 -5.43 2.18 6.06
C VAL A 46 -6.76 2.13 6.80
N ILE A 47 -7.16 0.96 7.30
CA ILE A 47 -8.36 0.81 8.11
C ILE A 47 -8.23 1.59 9.44
N ALA A 48 -7.07 1.49 10.11
CA ALA A 48 -6.81 2.22 11.34
C ALA A 48 -6.88 3.74 11.12
N MET A 49 -6.33 4.23 10.02
CA MET A 49 -6.40 5.65 9.63
C MET A 49 -7.86 6.09 9.45
N ALA A 50 -8.65 5.33 8.70
CA ALA A 50 -10.05 5.63 8.44
C ALA A 50 -10.91 5.64 9.73
N LEU A 51 -10.59 4.78 10.71
CA LEU A 51 -11.32 4.69 11.96
C LEU A 51 -10.86 5.69 13.03
N LEU A 52 -9.56 5.92 13.14
CA LEU A 52 -8.94 6.57 14.30
C LEU A 52 -8.50 8.01 14.01
N LEU A 53 -8.25 8.39 12.77
CA LEU A 53 -7.88 9.75 12.37
C LEU A 53 -9.05 10.53 11.73
N SER A 54 -10.23 9.89 11.60
CA SER A 54 -11.42 10.58 11.14
C SER A 54 -11.82 11.70 12.11
N THR A 55 -12.27 12.83 11.58
CA THR A 55 -12.83 13.95 12.35
C THR A 55 -14.19 13.64 12.97
N ARG A 56 -14.76 12.48 12.65
CA ARG A 56 -16.06 11.99 13.17
C ARG A 56 -15.87 11.14 14.42
N THR A 57 -16.97 10.88 15.13
CA THR A 57 -16.94 9.90 16.22
C THR A 57 -16.59 8.51 15.68
N THR A 58 -15.83 7.71 16.44
CA THR A 58 -15.38 6.38 16.04
C THR A 58 -16.55 5.47 15.63
N ILE A 59 -17.70 5.61 16.28
CA ILE A 59 -18.92 4.83 15.96
C ILE A 59 -19.46 5.21 14.58
N GLN A 60 -19.52 6.48 14.25
CA GLN A 60 -19.98 6.94 12.94
C GLN A 60 -19.03 6.47 11.82
N SER A 61 -17.73 6.58 12.04
CA SER A 61 -16.71 6.08 11.09
C SER A 61 -16.83 4.58 10.89
N MET A 62 -17.08 3.81 11.96
CA MET A 62 -17.29 2.36 11.88
C MET A 62 -18.55 2.00 11.10
N ILE A 63 -19.67 2.70 11.33
CA ILE A 63 -20.93 2.48 10.61
C ILE A 63 -20.74 2.75 9.11
N ILE A 64 -20.08 3.85 8.76
CA ILE A 64 -19.84 4.23 7.37
C ILE A 64 -18.89 3.23 6.69
N LEU A 65 -17.83 2.79 7.38
CA LEU A 65 -16.91 1.77 6.87
C LEU A 65 -17.62 0.44 6.61
N VAL A 66 -18.46 -0.01 7.55
CA VAL A 66 -19.27 -1.23 7.40
C VAL A 66 -20.25 -1.07 6.25
N MET A 67 -20.94 0.07 6.14
CA MET A 67 -21.87 0.34 5.05
C MET A 67 -21.14 0.37 3.70
N PHE A 68 -19.98 0.97 3.63
CA PHE A 68 -19.15 0.99 2.42
C PHE A 68 -18.67 -0.43 2.04
N ALA A 69 -18.22 -1.23 3.01
CA ALA A 69 -17.87 -2.62 2.81
C ALA A 69 -19.08 -3.46 2.35
N LEU A 70 -20.26 -3.25 2.93
CA LEU A 70 -21.50 -3.92 2.50
C LEU A 70 -21.88 -3.55 1.06
N ILE A 71 -21.74 -2.29 0.68
CA ILE A 71 -21.98 -1.85 -0.71
C ILE A 71 -20.99 -2.52 -1.65
N ALA A 72 -19.70 -2.54 -1.32
CA ALA A 72 -18.68 -3.21 -2.12
C ALA A 72 -18.95 -4.72 -2.27
N VAL A 73 -19.31 -5.38 -1.17
CA VAL A 73 -19.71 -6.80 -1.17
C VAL A 73 -21.01 -7.03 -1.95
N ALA A 74 -22.01 -6.14 -1.82
CA ALA A 74 -23.26 -6.22 -2.57
C ALA A 74 -23.04 -6.08 -4.08
N VAL A 75 -22.21 -5.12 -4.50
CA VAL A 75 -21.83 -4.94 -5.90
C VAL A 75 -21.08 -6.19 -6.41
N ALA A 76 -20.15 -6.71 -5.62
CA ALA A 76 -19.44 -7.93 -5.93
C ALA A 76 -20.40 -9.14 -6.05
N PHE A 77 -21.31 -9.30 -5.09
CA PHE A 77 -22.28 -10.40 -5.08
C PHE A 77 -23.31 -10.29 -6.21
N LEU A 78 -23.79 -9.07 -6.49
CA LEU A 78 -24.76 -8.82 -7.59
C LEU A 78 -24.12 -9.13 -8.95
N SER A 79 -22.86 -8.76 -9.13
CA SER A 79 -22.12 -9.06 -10.37
C SER A 79 -21.94 -10.58 -10.57
N SER A 80 -21.76 -11.36 -9.50
CA SER A 80 -21.64 -12.82 -9.59
C SER A 80 -22.97 -13.54 -9.90
N ARG A 81 -24.09 -12.92 -9.55
CA ARG A 81 -25.44 -13.44 -9.83
C ARG A 81 -25.92 -13.16 -11.26
N LEU A 82 -25.29 -12.21 -11.95
CA LEU A 82 -25.58 -11.97 -13.36
C LEU A 82 -25.07 -13.18 -14.17
N LYS A 83 -26.00 -13.93 -14.76
CA LYS A 83 -25.86 -15.23 -15.45
C LYS A 83 -24.90 -15.23 -16.67
N ASN A 84 -24.19 -14.15 -16.94
CA ASN A 84 -23.29 -13.92 -18.07
C ASN A 84 -21.82 -13.73 -17.66
N TRP A 85 -21.37 -14.37 -16.56
CA TRP A 85 -20.01 -14.21 -16.05
C TRP A 85 -18.94 -14.53 -17.10
N ASP A 86 -19.12 -15.60 -17.87
CA ASP A 86 -18.19 -15.97 -18.95
C ASP A 86 -18.16 -14.92 -20.06
N ARG A 87 -19.30 -14.29 -20.37
CA ARG A 87 -19.36 -13.19 -21.34
C ARG A 87 -18.68 -11.93 -20.84
N ILE A 88 -18.79 -11.63 -19.53
CA ILE A 88 -18.13 -10.45 -18.95
C ILE A 88 -16.61 -10.66 -18.94
N SER A 89 -16.13 -11.83 -18.56
CA SER A 89 -14.69 -12.12 -18.56
C SER A 89 -14.11 -12.09 -19.97
N THR A 90 -14.82 -12.62 -20.96
CA THR A 90 -14.42 -12.59 -22.38
C THR A 90 -14.46 -11.14 -22.90
N ALA A 91 -15.53 -10.40 -22.64
CA ALA A 91 -15.63 -8.98 -23.04
C ALA A 91 -14.55 -8.10 -22.38
N VAL A 92 -14.14 -8.42 -21.15
CA VAL A 92 -13.05 -7.72 -20.47
C VAL A 92 -11.70 -8.06 -21.13
N GLN A 93 -11.46 -9.34 -21.47
CA GLN A 93 -10.23 -9.74 -22.16
C GLN A 93 -10.17 -9.13 -23.57
N GLU A 94 -11.22 -9.25 -24.35
CA GLU A 94 -11.31 -8.66 -25.69
C GLU A 94 -11.24 -7.12 -25.64
N GLY A 95 -11.96 -6.49 -24.71
CA GLY A 95 -11.95 -5.04 -24.53
C GLY A 95 -10.62 -4.48 -24.01
N ALA A 96 -9.83 -5.30 -23.30
CA ALA A 96 -8.48 -4.93 -22.86
C ALA A 96 -7.47 -4.97 -24.03
N GLU A 97 -7.70 -5.78 -25.05
CA GLU A 97 -6.83 -5.90 -26.23
C GLU A 97 -7.18 -4.92 -27.35
N THR A 98 -8.36 -4.31 -27.30
CA THR A 98 -8.77 -3.33 -28.31
C THR A 98 -7.98 -2.03 -28.20
N THR A 99 -7.82 -1.35 -29.34
CA THR A 99 -7.19 -0.01 -29.43
C THR A 99 -7.92 1.04 -28.58
N GLN A 100 -9.22 0.86 -28.34
CA GLN A 100 -10.05 1.78 -27.54
C GLN A 100 -9.79 1.65 -26.04
N GLN A 101 -9.17 0.56 -25.59
CA GLN A 101 -8.84 0.31 -24.18
C GLN A 101 -10.01 0.55 -23.21
N THR A 102 -11.20 0.14 -23.60
CA THR A 102 -12.45 0.41 -22.87
C THR A 102 -12.41 -0.09 -21.44
N VAL A 103 -11.79 -1.25 -21.19
CA VAL A 103 -11.69 -1.82 -19.84
C VAL A 103 -10.76 -1.00 -18.95
N VAL A 104 -9.65 -0.49 -19.49
CA VAL A 104 -8.75 0.41 -18.75
C VAL A 104 -9.48 1.69 -18.35
N ARG A 105 -10.23 2.28 -19.29
CA ARG A 105 -11.04 3.49 -19.02
C ARG A 105 -12.12 3.21 -17.97
N ALA A 106 -12.83 2.08 -18.08
CA ALA A 106 -13.84 1.67 -17.11
C ALA A 106 -13.24 1.44 -15.71
N THR A 107 -12.06 0.85 -15.63
CA THR A 107 -11.33 0.66 -14.36
C THR A 107 -10.94 2.01 -13.75
N VAL A 108 -10.37 2.93 -14.54
CA VAL A 108 -10.02 4.27 -14.05
C VAL A 108 -11.27 5.03 -13.63
N LEU A 109 -12.36 4.95 -14.39
CA LEU A 109 -13.64 5.57 -14.03
C LEU A 109 -14.18 4.99 -12.70
N LEU A 110 -14.13 3.67 -12.52
CA LEU A 110 -14.53 3.02 -11.26
C LEU A 110 -13.69 3.55 -10.08
N MET A 111 -12.37 3.63 -10.24
CA MET A 111 -11.47 4.16 -9.21
C MET A 111 -11.80 5.62 -8.87
N VAL A 112 -11.92 6.48 -9.89
CA VAL A 112 -12.26 7.90 -9.70
C VAL A 112 -13.63 8.07 -9.04
N THR A 113 -14.62 7.28 -9.46
CA THR A 113 -15.98 7.36 -8.88
C THR A 113 -15.99 6.95 -7.42
N LEU A 114 -15.32 5.85 -7.05
CA LEU A 114 -15.29 5.38 -5.66
C LEU A 114 -14.43 6.26 -4.76
N THR A 115 -13.34 6.83 -5.28
CA THR A 115 -12.53 7.81 -4.52
C THR A 115 -13.31 9.11 -4.32
N ALA A 116 -14.03 9.60 -5.34
CA ALA A 116 -14.90 10.76 -5.22
C ALA A 116 -16.05 10.50 -4.22
N LEU A 117 -16.66 9.32 -4.29
CA LEU A 117 -17.70 8.92 -3.35
C LEU A 117 -17.18 8.86 -1.91
N SER A 118 -15.98 8.31 -1.70
CA SER A 118 -15.34 8.30 -0.39
C SER A 118 -15.12 9.72 0.14
N ALA A 119 -14.67 10.65 -0.71
CA ALA A 119 -14.50 12.06 -0.35
C ALA A 119 -15.84 12.72 0.03
N VAL A 120 -16.92 12.46 -0.70
CA VAL A 120 -18.27 12.99 -0.38
C VAL A 120 -18.76 12.48 0.98
N PHE A 121 -18.46 11.23 1.32
CA PHE A 121 -18.78 10.68 2.64
C PHE A 121 -17.75 11.06 3.73
N ASN A 122 -16.78 11.91 3.42
CA ASN A 122 -15.64 12.24 4.29
C ASN A 122 -14.92 10.99 4.81
N LEU A 123 -14.82 9.95 3.98
CA LEU A 123 -13.93 8.82 4.15
C LEU A 123 -12.59 9.12 3.50
N ASP A 124 -11.58 8.38 3.91
CA ASP A 124 -10.28 8.47 3.25
C ASP A 124 -10.36 8.03 1.78
N ILE A 125 -9.71 8.79 0.90
CA ILE A 125 -9.67 8.55 -0.54
C ILE A 125 -9.01 7.20 -0.85
N VAL A 126 -8.01 6.79 -0.06
CA VAL A 126 -7.32 5.50 -0.20
C VAL A 126 -8.29 4.33 -0.03
N LEU A 127 -9.28 4.46 0.86
CA LEU A 127 -10.31 3.45 1.07
C LEU A 127 -11.17 3.26 -0.19
N GLY A 128 -11.52 4.37 -0.88
CA GLY A 128 -12.24 4.32 -2.15
C GLY A 128 -11.47 3.60 -3.25
N ALA A 129 -10.19 3.90 -3.39
CA ALA A 129 -9.31 3.23 -4.33
C ALA A 129 -9.16 1.73 -4.02
N PHE A 130 -9.03 1.38 -2.74
CA PHE A 130 -8.98 -0.02 -2.28
C PHE A 130 -10.27 -0.78 -2.63
N ALA A 131 -11.43 -0.19 -2.38
CA ALA A 131 -12.72 -0.79 -2.73
C ALA A 131 -12.85 -1.00 -4.25
N ALA A 132 -12.38 -0.06 -5.07
CA ALA A 132 -12.35 -0.21 -6.53
C ALA A 132 -11.51 -1.43 -6.94
N GLY A 133 -10.32 -1.59 -6.36
CA GLY A 133 -9.45 -2.74 -6.60
C GLY A 133 -10.10 -4.06 -6.17
N PHE A 134 -10.78 -4.07 -5.01
CA PHE A 134 -11.50 -5.23 -4.51
C PHE A 134 -12.64 -5.64 -5.45
N ILE A 135 -13.46 -4.69 -5.89
CA ILE A 135 -14.54 -4.92 -6.85
C ILE A 135 -13.97 -5.45 -8.17
N LEU A 136 -12.91 -4.83 -8.69
CA LEU A 136 -12.27 -5.27 -9.92
C LEU A 136 -11.74 -6.71 -9.80
N ARG A 137 -11.08 -7.05 -8.68
CA ARG A 137 -10.60 -8.41 -8.42
C ARG A 137 -11.73 -9.42 -8.35
N TYR A 138 -12.89 -9.01 -7.83
CA TYR A 138 -14.07 -9.87 -7.77
C TYR A 138 -14.71 -10.07 -9.16
N ILE A 139 -14.73 -9.02 -9.98
CA ILE A 139 -15.24 -9.09 -11.37
C ILE A 139 -14.31 -9.92 -12.26
N ILE A 140 -12.99 -9.91 -12.02
CA ILE A 140 -12.00 -10.64 -12.81
C ILE A 140 -11.17 -11.54 -11.86
N PRO A 141 -11.74 -12.66 -11.36
CA PRO A 141 -11.09 -13.50 -10.35
C PRO A 141 -9.76 -14.12 -10.82
N GLN A 142 -9.68 -14.44 -12.11
CA GLN A 142 -8.47 -15.01 -12.73
C GLN A 142 -7.42 -13.95 -13.08
N GLY A 143 -7.76 -12.64 -12.92
CA GLY A 143 -6.94 -11.54 -13.39
C GLY A 143 -6.94 -11.42 -14.92
N SER A 144 -6.36 -10.35 -15.43
CA SER A 144 -6.08 -10.14 -16.84
C SER A 144 -4.69 -9.54 -16.96
N LYS A 145 -3.71 -10.34 -17.43
CA LYS A 145 -2.33 -9.87 -17.63
C LYS A 145 -2.27 -8.61 -18.50
N SER A 146 -3.11 -8.54 -19.53
CA SER A 146 -3.18 -7.38 -20.44
C SER A 146 -3.65 -6.13 -19.69
N LEU A 147 -4.71 -6.25 -18.88
CA LEU A 147 -5.21 -5.12 -18.07
C LEU A 147 -4.19 -4.70 -17.01
N GLU A 148 -3.62 -5.66 -16.28
CA GLU A 148 -2.58 -5.41 -15.25
C GLU A 148 -1.38 -4.67 -15.85
N THR A 149 -0.85 -5.14 -16.99
CA THR A 149 0.28 -4.49 -17.67
C THR A 149 -0.04 -3.04 -18.08
N LYS A 150 -1.27 -2.77 -18.54
CA LYS A 150 -1.68 -1.42 -18.93
C LYS A 150 -1.88 -0.50 -17.73
N LEU A 151 -2.48 -1.01 -16.65
CA LEU A 151 -2.61 -0.29 -15.40
C LEU A 151 -1.25 -0.03 -14.75
N ASP A 152 -0.34 -1.01 -14.77
CA ASP A 152 1.05 -0.84 -14.33
C ASP A 152 1.76 0.26 -15.14
N GLY A 153 1.57 0.29 -16.47
CA GLY A 153 2.11 1.33 -17.33
C GLY A 153 1.63 2.73 -16.95
N LEU A 154 0.34 2.90 -16.65
CA LEU A 154 -0.21 4.16 -16.17
C LEU A 154 0.29 4.51 -14.76
N ALA A 155 0.28 3.54 -13.85
CA ALA A 155 0.69 3.73 -12.47
C ALA A 155 2.19 4.08 -12.38
N PHE A 156 3.07 3.21 -12.87
CA PHE A 156 4.52 3.39 -12.76
C PHE A 156 5.09 4.39 -13.78
N GLY A 157 4.43 4.57 -14.93
CA GLY A 157 4.85 5.52 -15.95
C GLY A 157 4.45 6.97 -15.67
N PHE A 158 3.40 7.20 -14.89
CA PHE A 158 2.90 8.55 -14.68
C PHE A 158 2.47 8.84 -13.24
N PHE A 159 1.49 8.11 -12.67
CA PHE A 159 0.89 8.49 -11.39
C PHE A 159 1.83 8.36 -10.20
N ILE A 160 2.61 7.30 -10.13
CA ILE A 160 3.55 7.08 -9.02
C ILE A 160 4.70 8.08 -9.03
N PRO A 161 5.39 8.36 -10.16
CA PRO A 161 6.37 9.45 -10.22
C PRO A 161 5.78 10.81 -9.84
N LEU A 162 4.58 11.14 -10.35
CA LEU A 162 3.90 12.38 -10.02
C LEU A 162 3.59 12.47 -8.51
N PHE A 163 3.10 11.38 -7.92
CA PHE A 163 2.86 11.30 -6.48
C PHE A 163 4.13 11.58 -5.67
N PHE A 164 5.27 10.99 -6.04
CA PHE A 164 6.53 11.22 -5.33
C PHE A 164 7.04 12.65 -5.49
N ILE A 165 6.88 13.26 -6.67
CA ILE A 165 7.26 14.66 -6.90
C ILE A 165 6.41 15.59 -6.03
N VAL A 166 5.09 15.43 -6.06
CA VAL A 166 4.16 16.26 -5.26
C VAL A 166 4.39 16.04 -3.77
N SER A 167 4.57 14.80 -3.33
CA SER A 167 4.83 14.48 -1.93
C SER A 167 6.16 15.05 -1.46
N GLY A 168 7.20 14.96 -2.30
CA GLY A 168 8.52 15.52 -2.02
C GLY A 168 8.52 17.04 -1.93
N SER A 169 7.75 17.73 -2.79
CA SER A 169 7.63 19.19 -2.77
C SER A 169 6.97 19.74 -1.50
N ASN A 170 6.20 18.93 -0.81
CA ASN A 170 5.55 19.30 0.46
C ASN A 170 6.44 19.05 1.68
N ILE A 171 7.64 18.50 1.53
CA ILE A 171 8.57 18.28 2.65
C ILE A 171 9.24 19.61 3.02
N ASP A 172 9.12 20.00 4.27
CA ASP A 172 9.89 21.11 4.82
C ASP A 172 11.33 20.66 5.13
N ILE A 173 12.24 20.97 4.21
CA ILE A 173 13.66 20.60 4.29
C ILE A 173 14.33 21.28 5.50
N HIS A 174 13.91 22.49 5.88
CA HIS A 174 14.45 23.20 7.05
C HIS A 174 14.08 22.46 8.33
N ALA A 175 12.81 22.05 8.47
CA ALA A 175 12.35 21.27 9.63
C ALA A 175 13.10 19.92 9.76
N VAL A 176 13.46 19.30 8.64
CA VAL A 176 14.28 18.06 8.62
C VAL A 176 15.73 18.37 9.02
N GLY A 177 16.31 19.46 8.49
CA GLY A 177 17.68 19.87 8.79
C GLY A 177 17.88 20.28 10.24
N ASP A 178 16.90 20.92 10.85
CA ASP A 178 16.95 21.37 12.25
C ASP A 178 16.81 20.21 13.25
N ARG A 179 16.29 19.05 12.82
CA ARG A 179 16.01 17.90 13.71
C ARG A 179 16.56 16.57 13.17
N PRO A 180 17.87 16.45 12.89
CA PRO A 180 18.45 15.24 12.33
C PRO A 180 18.31 14.02 13.28
N LEU A 181 18.35 14.24 14.59
CA LEU A 181 18.14 13.16 15.57
C LEU A 181 16.73 12.60 15.52
N LEU A 182 15.70 13.43 15.25
CA LEU A 182 14.32 12.97 15.08
C LEU A 182 14.17 12.10 13.83
N LEU A 183 14.86 12.46 12.74
CA LEU A 183 14.91 11.65 11.51
C LEU A 183 15.50 10.27 11.77
N VAL A 184 16.67 10.21 12.41
CA VAL A 184 17.31 8.94 12.78
C VAL A 184 16.42 8.13 13.71
N PHE A 185 15.81 8.79 14.70
CA PHE A 185 14.87 8.16 15.63
C PHE A 185 13.69 7.50 14.91
N PHE A 186 13.06 8.18 13.92
CA PHE A 186 11.97 7.58 13.14
C PHE A 186 12.43 6.41 12.28
N ILE A 187 13.63 6.47 11.68
CA ILE A 187 14.18 5.34 10.92
C ILE A 187 14.41 4.13 11.84
N VAL A 188 14.97 4.35 13.03
CA VAL A 188 15.16 3.28 14.03
C VAL A 188 13.82 2.74 14.50
N LEU A 189 12.84 3.60 14.76
CA LEU A 189 11.48 3.15 15.13
C LEU A 189 10.82 2.33 14.03
N LEU A 190 10.95 2.70 12.76
CA LEU A 190 10.44 1.90 11.63
C LEU A 190 11.06 0.50 11.62
N LEU A 191 12.37 0.39 11.86
CA LEU A 191 13.04 -0.91 11.97
C LEU A 191 12.54 -1.71 13.19
N LEU A 192 12.41 -1.07 14.35
CA LEU A 192 11.99 -1.75 15.58
C LEU A 192 10.51 -2.17 15.54
N ILE A 193 9.64 -1.30 15.03
CA ILE A 193 8.19 -1.53 15.06
C ILE A 193 7.76 -2.42 13.88
N ARG A 194 8.48 -2.37 12.75
CA ARG A 194 8.10 -3.12 11.54
C ARG A 194 9.03 -4.30 11.24
N ALA A 195 10.35 -4.09 11.12
CA ALA A 195 11.25 -5.16 10.76
C ALA A 195 11.35 -6.23 11.86
N LEU A 196 11.49 -5.81 13.10
CA LEU A 196 11.70 -6.74 14.22
C LEU A 196 10.51 -7.68 14.44
N PRO A 197 9.23 -7.25 14.50
CA PRO A 197 8.11 -8.15 14.64
C PRO A 197 7.95 -9.12 13.46
N VAL A 198 8.18 -8.67 12.21
CA VAL A 198 8.15 -9.54 11.03
C VAL A 198 9.25 -10.60 11.12
N PHE A 199 10.48 -10.21 11.50
CA PHE A 199 11.57 -11.14 11.70
C PHE A 199 11.28 -12.18 12.80
N ILE A 200 10.71 -11.76 13.94
CA ILE A 200 10.32 -12.65 15.04
C ILE A 200 9.22 -13.61 14.54
N ALA A 201 8.18 -13.10 13.88
CA ALA A 201 7.09 -13.93 13.39
C ALA A 201 7.56 -14.99 12.39
N LEU A 202 8.49 -14.64 11.48
CA LEU A 202 9.11 -15.58 10.55
C LEU A 202 10.05 -16.56 11.25
N SER A 203 10.61 -16.20 12.40
CA SER A 203 11.54 -17.05 13.14
C SER A 203 10.86 -18.03 14.09
N THR A 204 9.65 -17.70 14.55
CA THR A 204 8.85 -18.51 15.48
C THR A 204 7.67 -19.23 14.82
N GLY A 205 7.23 -18.79 13.65
CA GLY A 205 6.06 -19.32 12.93
C GLY A 205 6.36 -20.60 12.13
N LYS A 206 5.32 -21.07 11.40
CA LYS A 206 5.38 -22.24 10.52
C LYS A 206 6.45 -22.13 9.42
N HIS A 207 6.80 -20.91 9.01
CA HIS A 207 7.81 -20.62 7.97
C HIS A 207 9.27 -20.72 8.44
N LYS A 208 9.50 -21.12 9.70
CA LYS A 208 10.87 -21.27 10.25
C LYS A 208 11.74 -22.25 9.45
N HIS A 209 11.13 -23.25 8.83
CA HIS A 209 11.84 -24.27 8.04
C HIS A 209 12.00 -23.90 6.57
N ASP A 210 11.17 -22.96 6.05
CA ASP A 210 11.13 -22.63 4.64
C ASP A 210 12.09 -21.48 4.26
N LEU A 211 12.51 -20.67 5.24
CA LEU A 211 13.35 -19.49 5.02
C LEU A 211 14.64 -19.56 5.85
N SER A 212 15.77 -19.33 5.21
CA SER A 212 17.06 -19.13 5.89
C SER A 212 17.01 -17.88 6.80
N ARG A 213 17.95 -17.76 7.74
CA ARG A 213 18.05 -16.57 8.59
C ARG A 213 18.24 -15.29 7.77
N SER A 214 19.05 -15.36 6.72
CA SER A 214 19.28 -14.25 5.79
C SER A 214 17.99 -13.89 5.05
N ALA A 215 17.23 -14.86 4.53
CA ALA A 215 15.96 -14.63 3.87
C ALA A 215 14.93 -13.96 4.78
N ARG A 216 14.87 -14.33 6.08
CA ARG A 216 13.98 -13.68 7.06
C ARG A 216 14.35 -12.22 7.31
N ILE A 217 15.65 -11.90 7.39
CA ILE A 217 16.14 -10.52 7.50
C ILE A 217 15.74 -9.74 6.24
N THR A 218 15.95 -10.33 5.06
CA THR A 218 15.56 -9.74 3.78
C THR A 218 14.06 -9.39 3.73
N VAL A 219 13.19 -10.31 4.12
CA VAL A 219 11.73 -10.06 4.19
C VAL A 219 11.41 -8.93 5.16
N ALA A 220 12.03 -8.95 6.36
CA ALA A 220 11.81 -7.93 7.37
C ALA A 220 12.24 -6.53 6.88
N LEU A 221 13.38 -6.43 6.19
CA LEU A 221 13.85 -5.17 5.59
C LEU A 221 12.90 -4.67 4.49
N TYR A 222 12.49 -5.53 3.56
CA TYR A 222 11.51 -5.15 2.55
C TYR A 222 10.21 -4.65 3.17
N CYS A 223 9.67 -5.35 4.16
CA CYS A 223 8.44 -4.94 4.84
C CYS A 223 8.54 -3.60 5.60
N THR A 224 9.73 -3.03 5.76
CA THR A 224 9.91 -1.70 6.40
C THR A 224 9.78 -0.54 5.41
N THR A 225 9.65 -0.82 4.11
CA THR A 225 9.46 0.19 3.06
C THR A 225 8.03 0.73 3.11
N ALA A 226 7.82 2.02 3.41
CA ALA A 226 6.50 2.50 3.82
C ALA A 226 6.08 3.88 3.29
N LEU A 227 6.87 4.56 2.44
CA LEU A 227 6.66 5.97 2.08
C LEU A 227 5.24 6.35 1.63
N PRO A 228 4.57 5.68 0.68
CA PRO A 228 3.25 6.10 0.21
C PRO A 228 2.20 6.17 1.31
N ILE A 229 2.17 5.17 2.18
CA ILE A 229 1.20 5.13 3.29
C ILE A 229 1.57 6.15 4.38
N ILE A 230 2.86 6.36 4.66
CA ILE A 230 3.31 7.43 5.58
C ILE A 230 2.83 8.78 5.08
N VAL A 231 2.96 9.07 3.78
CA VAL A 231 2.46 10.32 3.19
C VAL A 231 0.95 10.45 3.38
N ALA A 232 0.17 9.40 3.06
CA ALA A 232 -1.28 9.41 3.23
C ALA A 232 -1.68 9.65 4.70
N VAL A 233 -1.08 8.92 5.64
CA VAL A 233 -1.35 9.07 7.08
C VAL A 233 -0.98 10.46 7.59
N THR A 234 0.18 11.01 7.18
CA THR A 234 0.60 12.34 7.61
C THR A 234 -0.30 13.44 7.04
N MET A 235 -0.75 13.32 5.78
CA MET A 235 -1.71 14.26 5.19
C MET A 235 -3.03 14.30 5.97
N VAL A 236 -3.62 13.14 6.26
CA VAL A 236 -4.87 13.03 7.04
C VAL A 236 -4.66 13.55 8.46
N ALA A 237 -3.53 13.22 9.09
CA ALA A 237 -3.20 13.69 10.45
C ALA A 237 -2.98 15.19 10.53
N GLN A 238 -2.40 15.82 9.49
CA GLN A 238 -2.28 17.28 9.40
C GLN A 238 -3.64 17.95 9.21
N GLN A 239 -4.48 17.42 8.31
CA GLN A 239 -5.83 17.94 8.06
C GLN A 239 -6.72 17.87 9.32
N SER A 240 -6.57 16.81 10.12
CA SER A 240 -7.30 16.65 11.39
C SER A 240 -6.67 17.39 12.57
N GLY A 241 -5.54 18.08 12.38
CA GLY A 241 -4.81 18.75 13.46
C GLY A 241 -4.08 17.79 14.42
N ALA A 242 -4.02 16.50 14.11
CA ALA A 242 -3.39 15.48 14.95
C ALA A 242 -1.86 15.41 14.83
N MET A 243 -1.27 16.10 13.84
CA MET A 243 0.17 16.14 13.59
C MET A 243 0.62 17.52 13.08
N SER A 244 1.76 18.02 13.58
CA SER A 244 2.37 19.24 13.06
C SER A 244 3.08 19.01 11.73
N ASN A 245 3.22 20.06 10.92
CA ASN A 245 3.94 20.02 9.64
C ASN A 245 5.38 19.54 9.79
N GLU A 246 6.07 19.97 10.87
CA GLU A 246 7.45 19.57 11.14
C GLU A 246 7.58 18.04 11.33
N VAL A 247 6.75 17.48 12.21
CA VAL A 247 6.77 16.04 12.50
C VAL A 247 6.39 15.24 11.24
N ALA A 248 5.40 15.71 10.48
CA ALA A 248 4.99 15.09 9.22
C ALA A 248 6.14 15.08 8.20
N SER A 249 6.82 16.23 8.01
CA SER A 249 7.95 16.36 7.08
C SER A 249 9.10 15.42 7.45
N VAL A 250 9.49 15.37 8.73
CA VAL A 250 10.56 14.45 9.18
C VAL A 250 10.15 12.99 9.01
N LEU A 251 8.89 12.63 9.28
CA LEU A 251 8.39 11.27 9.14
C LEU A 251 8.30 10.83 7.68
N VAL A 252 7.86 11.71 6.77
CA VAL A 252 7.86 11.46 5.32
C VAL A 252 9.28 11.31 4.79
N CYS A 253 10.22 12.14 5.26
CA CYS A 253 11.63 12.03 4.91
C CYS A 253 12.22 10.69 5.41
N ALA A 254 11.89 10.25 6.64
CA ALA A 254 12.29 8.92 7.13
C ALA A 254 11.73 7.80 6.25
N GLY A 255 10.45 7.90 5.83
CA GLY A 255 9.84 6.99 4.87
C GLY A 255 10.58 6.96 3.54
N ALA A 256 10.97 8.13 2.99
CA ALA A 256 11.73 8.24 1.75
C ALA A 256 13.11 7.55 1.88
N VAL A 257 13.81 7.76 2.98
CA VAL A 257 15.09 7.07 3.25
C VAL A 257 14.89 5.55 3.26
N THR A 258 13.81 5.02 3.85
CA THR A 258 13.56 3.57 3.89
C THR A 258 13.33 2.97 2.51
N VAL A 259 12.74 3.70 1.56
CA VAL A 259 12.51 3.21 0.18
C VAL A 259 13.83 2.91 -0.53
N PHE A 260 14.88 3.69 -0.28
CA PHE A 260 16.21 3.47 -0.86
C PHE A 260 17.07 2.54 -0.01
N LEU A 261 17.13 2.77 1.28
CA LEU A 261 18.04 2.10 2.18
C LEU A 261 17.65 0.63 2.41
N MET A 262 16.37 0.34 2.64
CA MET A 262 15.96 -1.01 3.03
C MET A 262 16.11 -2.03 1.89
N PRO A 263 15.72 -1.76 0.63
CA PRO A 263 16.00 -2.67 -0.47
C PRO A 263 17.49 -2.82 -0.78
N ALA A 264 18.30 -1.77 -0.57
CA ALA A 264 19.75 -1.86 -0.71
C ALA A 264 20.35 -2.81 0.32
N LEU A 265 20.01 -2.66 1.61
CA LEU A 265 20.42 -3.57 2.68
C LEU A 265 19.90 -5.00 2.44
N ALA A 266 18.66 -5.16 2.01
CA ALA A 266 18.08 -6.45 1.67
C ALA A 266 18.87 -7.16 0.55
N SER A 267 19.39 -6.41 -0.44
CA SER A 267 20.20 -7.00 -1.51
C SER A 267 21.55 -7.55 -1.02
N ILE A 268 22.12 -6.92 -0.01
CA ILE A 268 23.37 -7.40 0.60
C ILE A 268 23.11 -8.72 1.35
N THR A 269 21.98 -8.81 2.06
CA THR A 269 21.63 -10.03 2.81
C THR A 269 21.33 -11.22 1.92
N ILE A 270 20.79 -11.01 0.71
CA ILE A 270 20.58 -12.08 -0.28
C ILE A 270 21.93 -12.60 -0.79
N ARG A 271 22.87 -11.73 -1.18
CA ARG A 271 24.20 -12.13 -1.67
C ARG A 271 24.99 -12.96 -0.68
N ILE A 272 24.86 -12.65 0.62
CA ILE A 272 25.51 -13.43 1.70
C ILE A 272 24.90 -14.82 1.84
N SER A 273 23.65 -15.02 1.40
CA SER A 273 22.97 -16.32 1.46
C SER A 273 23.35 -17.26 0.30
N ASP A 274 23.81 -16.69 -0.82
CA ASP A 274 24.16 -17.43 -2.05
C ASP A 274 25.66 -17.82 -2.07
N THR A 275 26.44 -17.33 -1.10
CA THR A 275 27.84 -17.74 -0.84
C THR A 275 27.92 -18.69 0.33
#